data_74836ecad6a3f95c5184fb9344f4c2be
#
_entry.id   74836ecad6a3f95c5184fb9344f4c2be
#
_cell.length_a   1.000
_cell.length_b   1.000
_cell.length_c   1.000
_cell.angle_alpha   90.00
_cell.angle_beta   90.00
_cell.angle_gamma   90.00
#
_symmetry.space_group_name_H-M   'P 1'
#
loop_
_entity.id
_entity.type
_entity.pdbx_description
1 polymer ?
#
loop_
_entity_poly.entity_id
_entity_poly.type
_entity_poly.pdbx_seq_one_letter_code
_entity_poly.pdbx_strand_id
1 'polypeptide(L)'
;MRVTDVVAAGRDQRFQFRPMGLRDALAAHRWRYPGEYAMYNLALEPLLIATLLRGPLSDAAGVSYYAVALDRDPLIGVFSMQHRKGDVEIGVGLRPDLNGRSLGLPYLLEGLELARARYHPQTFSLTVATFNQRAITVYTRAGFIPGPLKSFTYQGKHYDEMTMRRPA
;
A
#
# COMPACT_ATOMS: atom_id res chain seq x y z
N MET A 1 -7.84 23.54 3.53
CA MET A 1 -8.78 22.82 2.67
C MET A 1 -8.78 21.37 3.13
N ARG A 2 -9.85 20.88 3.69
CA ARG A 2 -9.92 19.51 4.25
C ARG A 2 -10.02 18.51 3.11
N VAL A 3 -9.14 17.50 3.10
CA VAL A 3 -9.06 16.44 2.08
C VAL A 3 -10.23 15.43 2.20
N THR A 4 -11.37 15.84 2.74
CA THR A 4 -12.48 14.96 3.09
C THR A 4 -13.58 14.85 2.03
N ASP A 5 -13.48 15.56 0.89
CA ASP A 5 -14.65 15.69 0.00
C ASP A 5 -14.40 15.29 -1.46
N VAL A 6 -13.67 14.21 -1.72
CA VAL A 6 -13.69 13.62 -3.05
C VAL A 6 -13.90 12.13 -2.93
N VAL A 7 -15.13 11.70 -2.98
CA VAL A 7 -15.59 10.50 -3.68
C VAL A 7 -17.09 10.35 -3.49
N ALA A 8 -17.85 10.46 -4.53
CA ALA A 8 -19.18 9.88 -4.61
C ALA A 8 -19.37 9.31 -6.00
N ALA A 9 -19.31 8.00 -6.14
CA ALA A 9 -20.10 7.26 -7.13
C ALA A 9 -20.07 5.75 -6.80
N GLY A 10 -21.12 5.28 -6.16
CA GLY A 10 -21.70 3.96 -6.38
C GLY A 10 -20.92 2.72 -6.03
N ARG A 11 -20.74 2.46 -4.71
CA ARG A 11 -20.69 1.11 -4.08
C ARG A 11 -20.73 1.28 -2.57
N ASP A 12 -21.47 0.43 -1.86
CA ASP A 12 -21.75 0.51 -0.41
C ASP A 12 -20.53 0.34 0.53
N GLN A 13 -19.33 0.17 0.02
CA GLN A 13 -18.09 0.06 0.80
C GLN A 13 -17.26 1.33 0.62
N ARG A 14 -17.03 2.06 1.70
CA ARG A 14 -16.24 3.30 1.70
C ARG A 14 -14.92 3.07 2.40
N PHE A 15 -13.84 2.98 1.61
CA PHE A 15 -12.49 3.04 2.16
C PHE A 15 -12.17 4.49 2.56
N GLN A 16 -11.64 4.65 3.76
CA GLN A 16 -11.23 5.95 4.26
C GLN A 16 -9.72 5.96 4.45
N PHE A 17 -9.03 6.71 3.62
CA PHE A 17 -7.60 6.90 3.69
C PHE A 17 -7.31 8.12 4.56
N ARG A 18 -6.64 7.91 5.68
CA ARG A 18 -6.17 8.98 6.54
C ARG A 18 -4.67 8.86 6.77
N PRO A 19 -3.97 9.98 6.97
CA PRO A 19 -2.56 9.92 7.31
C PRO A 19 -2.30 8.98 8.47
N MET A 20 -1.31 8.09 8.31
CA MET A 20 -0.98 7.07 9.29
C MET A 20 -0.31 7.69 10.51
N GLY A 21 -0.80 7.40 11.70
CA GLY A 21 -0.21 7.80 12.96
C GLY A 21 0.57 6.66 13.64
N LEU A 22 1.29 6.98 14.70
CA LEU A 22 2.08 6.00 15.45
C LEU A 22 1.22 4.84 16.01
N ARG A 23 0.00 5.15 16.47
CA ARG A 23 -0.93 4.10 16.98
C ARG A 23 -1.32 3.11 15.88
N ASP A 24 -1.50 3.58 14.65
CA ASP A 24 -1.81 2.73 13.50
C ASP A 24 -0.62 1.84 13.14
N ALA A 25 0.58 2.41 13.14
CA ALA A 25 1.80 1.67 12.87
C ALA A 25 2.04 0.56 13.91
N LEU A 26 1.83 0.86 15.20
CA LEU A 26 1.90 -0.13 16.27
C LEU A 26 0.84 -1.22 16.14
N ALA A 27 -0.37 -0.88 15.71
CA ALA A 27 -1.42 -1.85 15.46
C ALA A 27 -1.10 -2.74 14.25
N ALA A 28 -0.67 -2.15 13.14
CA ALA A 28 -0.28 -2.87 11.93
C ALA A 28 0.98 -3.73 12.14
N HIS A 29 1.92 -3.28 12.97
CA HIS A 29 3.09 -4.08 13.35
C HIS A 29 2.73 -5.41 14.04
N ARG A 30 1.56 -5.50 14.67
CA ARG A 30 1.08 -6.74 15.30
C ARG A 30 0.48 -7.73 14.30
N TRP A 31 0.21 -7.32 13.07
CA TRP A 31 -0.27 -8.24 12.05
C TRP A 31 0.79 -9.30 11.76
N ARG A 32 0.35 -10.54 11.55
CA ARG A 32 1.24 -11.65 11.24
C ARG A 32 0.74 -12.36 10.01
N TYR A 33 1.54 -12.30 8.97
CA TYR A 33 1.31 -13.06 7.76
C TYR A 33 1.98 -14.43 7.89
N PRO A 34 1.31 -15.53 7.50
CA PRO A 34 1.84 -16.87 7.65
C PRO A 34 2.89 -17.20 6.58
N GLY A 35 3.82 -18.14 6.90
CA GLY A 35 4.75 -18.71 5.94
C GLY A 35 5.64 -17.66 5.27
N GLU A 36 5.82 -17.76 3.96
CA GLU A 36 6.65 -16.85 3.16
C GLU A 36 6.13 -15.41 3.18
N TYR A 37 4.83 -15.23 3.40
CA TYR A 37 4.21 -13.91 3.52
C TYR A 37 4.68 -13.14 4.76
N ALA A 38 5.39 -13.78 5.71
CA ALA A 38 5.95 -13.11 6.89
C ALA A 38 6.93 -11.97 6.53
N MET A 39 7.51 -11.99 5.33
CA MET A 39 8.34 -10.90 4.83
C MET A 39 7.57 -9.57 4.66
N TYR A 40 6.23 -9.62 4.57
CA TYR A 40 5.38 -8.44 4.51
C TYR A 40 4.93 -7.94 5.89
N ASN A 41 5.37 -8.56 6.98
CA ASN A 41 5.12 -8.04 8.31
C ASN A 41 5.74 -6.65 8.43
N LEU A 42 4.95 -5.67 8.87
CA LEU A 42 5.44 -4.31 9.03
C LEU A 42 6.55 -4.27 10.09
N ALA A 43 7.77 -3.96 9.66
CA ALA A 43 8.86 -3.65 10.57
C ALA A 43 8.75 -2.20 11.04
N LEU A 44 8.91 -1.96 12.34
CA LEU A 44 8.98 -0.61 12.89
C LEU A 44 10.44 -0.11 12.77
N GLU A 45 10.85 0.15 11.54
CA GLU A 45 12.16 0.72 11.27
C GLU A 45 12.31 2.11 11.92
N PRO A 46 13.50 2.47 12.42
CA PRO A 46 13.73 3.79 13.04
C PRO A 46 13.31 4.97 12.15
N LEU A 47 13.53 4.84 10.84
CA LEU A 47 13.13 5.87 9.87
C LEU A 47 11.61 6.00 9.77
N LEU A 48 10.88 4.90 9.76
CA LEU A 48 9.41 4.90 9.77
C LEU A 48 8.89 5.57 11.05
N ILE A 49 9.44 5.21 12.21
CA ILE A 49 9.07 5.80 13.49
C ILE A 49 9.36 7.30 13.49
N ALA A 50 10.56 7.71 13.07
CA ALA A 50 10.94 9.12 12.99
C ALA A 50 10.04 9.92 12.05
N THR A 51 9.61 9.31 10.93
CA THR A 51 8.67 9.89 9.98
C THR A 51 7.30 10.11 10.63
N LEU A 52 6.78 9.09 11.32
CA LEU A 52 5.47 9.16 11.99
C LEU A 52 5.45 10.13 13.19
N LEU A 53 6.58 10.30 13.89
CA LEU A 53 6.72 11.25 15.00
C LEU A 53 6.78 12.71 14.54
N ARG A 54 7.23 12.96 13.32
CA ARG A 54 7.26 14.31 12.72
C ARG A 54 5.91 14.79 12.20
N GLY A 55 4.93 13.90 12.18
CA GLY A 55 3.57 14.17 11.76
C GLY A 55 3.14 13.40 10.53
N PRO A 56 1.83 13.32 10.30
CA PRO A 56 1.23 12.46 9.28
C PRO A 56 1.50 12.88 7.83
N LEU A 57 2.19 13.97 7.60
CA LEU A 57 2.45 14.56 6.27
C LEU A 57 3.93 14.77 5.98
N SER A 58 4.82 14.04 6.63
CA SER A 58 6.24 14.22 6.32
C SER A 58 6.57 13.60 4.96
N ASP A 59 6.35 14.35 3.88
CA ASP A 59 7.00 14.13 2.58
C ASP A 59 8.53 14.31 2.65
N ALA A 60 9.08 14.49 3.85
CA ALA A 60 10.49 14.76 4.05
C ALA A 60 11.41 13.64 3.54
N ALA A 61 10.90 12.43 3.39
CA ALA A 61 11.59 11.30 2.76
C ALA A 61 10.95 10.89 1.41
N GLY A 62 10.00 11.69 0.88
CA GLY A 62 9.29 11.37 -0.36
C GLY A 62 8.29 10.21 -0.24
N VAL A 63 7.98 9.76 0.98
CA VAL A 63 7.02 8.67 1.23
C VAL A 63 5.91 9.15 2.14
N SER A 64 4.67 8.94 1.72
CA SER A 64 3.47 9.19 2.51
C SER A 64 2.82 7.86 2.90
N TYR A 65 2.47 7.71 4.17
CA TYR A 65 1.79 6.52 4.69
C TYR A 65 0.35 6.84 5.10
N TYR A 66 -0.56 5.96 4.76
CA TYR A 66 -1.98 6.06 5.08
C TYR A 66 -2.45 4.82 5.85
N ALA A 67 -3.18 5.06 6.92
CA ALA A 67 -4.02 4.05 7.56
C ALA A 67 -5.37 4.04 6.86
N VAL A 68 -5.86 2.86 6.53
CA VAL A 68 -7.10 2.70 5.76
C VAL A 68 -8.14 2.01 6.61
N ALA A 69 -9.29 2.66 6.75
CA ALA A 69 -10.47 2.14 7.40
C ALA A 69 -11.50 1.67 6.36
N LEU A 70 -12.40 0.78 6.76
CA LEU A 70 -13.54 0.34 5.97
C LEU A 70 -14.76 0.27 6.88
N ASP A 71 -15.79 1.02 6.56
CA ASP A 71 -17.01 1.14 7.35
C ASP A 71 -16.72 1.48 8.83
N ARG A 72 -16.98 0.54 9.75
CA ARG A 72 -16.72 0.71 11.19
C ARG A 72 -15.38 0.15 11.64
N ASP A 73 -14.63 -0.50 10.75
CA ASP A 73 -13.30 -1.03 11.08
C ASP A 73 -12.25 0.05 10.86
N PRO A 74 -11.61 0.55 11.92
CA PRO A 74 -10.76 1.73 11.86
C PRO A 74 -9.41 1.48 11.18
N LEU A 75 -9.01 0.21 10.98
CA LEU A 75 -7.74 -0.13 10.38
C LEU A 75 -7.76 -1.50 9.69
N ILE A 76 -8.06 -1.50 8.41
CA ILE A 76 -8.07 -2.70 7.57
C ILE A 76 -6.81 -2.84 6.73
N GLY A 77 -6.09 -1.76 6.52
CA GLY A 77 -4.92 -1.75 5.64
C GLY A 77 -3.98 -0.58 5.88
N VAL A 78 -2.82 -0.71 5.30
CA VAL A 78 -1.79 0.34 5.20
C VAL A 78 -1.51 0.59 3.73
N PHE A 79 -1.47 1.84 3.33
CA PHE A 79 -1.18 2.26 1.97
C PHE A 79 -0.03 3.25 1.98
N SER A 80 0.97 3.05 1.13
CA SER A 80 2.08 3.99 1.00
C SER A 80 2.23 4.48 -0.42
N MET A 81 2.71 5.71 -0.55
CA MET A 81 2.97 6.38 -1.81
C MET A 81 4.36 6.99 -1.75
N GLN A 82 5.23 6.61 -2.69
CA GLN A 82 6.53 7.24 -2.86
C GLN A 82 6.59 7.93 -4.23
N HIS A 83 6.62 9.26 -4.22
CA HIS A 83 6.68 10.03 -5.45
C HIS A 83 8.12 10.22 -5.92
N ARG A 84 8.40 9.90 -7.19
CA ARG A 84 9.70 10.06 -7.84
C ARG A 84 9.52 10.48 -9.31
N LYS A 85 9.87 11.73 -9.66
CA LYS A 85 9.97 12.20 -11.06
C LYS A 85 8.85 11.71 -12.00
N GLY A 86 7.58 11.93 -11.61
CA GLY A 86 6.43 11.54 -12.44
C GLY A 86 5.95 10.10 -12.26
N ASP A 87 6.62 9.29 -11.46
CA ASP A 87 6.19 7.97 -11.02
C ASP A 87 5.74 8.01 -9.55
N VAL A 88 4.70 7.27 -9.21
CA VAL A 88 4.33 7.01 -7.82
C VAL A 88 4.40 5.53 -7.56
N GLU A 89 5.36 5.14 -6.72
CA GLU A 89 5.47 3.77 -6.24
C GLU A 89 4.45 3.55 -5.11
N ILE A 90 3.64 2.50 -5.27
CA ILE A 90 2.54 2.15 -4.39
C ILE A 90 2.92 0.97 -3.51
N GLY A 91 2.74 1.10 -2.20
CA GLY A 91 2.77 -0.02 -1.26
C GLY A 91 1.37 -0.31 -0.72
N VAL A 92 0.99 -1.58 -0.70
CA VAL A 92 -0.34 -2.03 -0.27
C VAL A 92 -0.21 -3.15 0.74
N GLY A 93 -0.73 -2.93 1.94
CA GLY A 93 -0.87 -3.96 2.97
C GLY A 93 -2.33 -4.08 3.40
N LEU A 94 -2.89 -5.29 3.32
CA LEU A 94 -4.23 -5.59 3.81
C LEU A 94 -4.11 -6.49 5.04
N ARG A 95 -4.85 -6.20 6.11
CA ARG A 95 -4.83 -7.01 7.34
C ARG A 95 -5.05 -8.49 7.01
N PRO A 96 -4.24 -9.40 7.59
CA PRO A 96 -4.20 -10.82 7.16
C PRO A 96 -5.54 -11.55 7.21
N ASP A 97 -6.40 -11.27 8.19
CA ASP A 97 -7.72 -11.87 8.35
C ASP A 97 -8.74 -11.45 7.27
N LEU A 98 -8.42 -10.41 6.51
CA LEU A 98 -9.25 -9.90 5.42
C LEU A 98 -8.83 -10.43 4.04
N ASN A 99 -7.77 -11.22 3.96
CA ASN A 99 -7.36 -11.85 2.73
C ASN A 99 -8.45 -12.82 2.21
N GLY A 100 -8.61 -12.87 0.88
CA GLY A 100 -9.62 -13.74 0.25
C GLY A 100 -11.04 -13.19 0.28
N ARG A 101 -11.29 -11.99 0.84
CA ARG A 101 -12.62 -11.35 0.89
C ARG A 101 -12.91 -10.41 -0.27
N SER A 102 -12.18 -10.51 -1.36
CA SER A 102 -12.32 -9.68 -2.57
C SER A 102 -12.14 -8.16 -2.35
N LEU A 103 -11.53 -7.76 -1.23
CA LEU A 103 -11.31 -6.35 -0.88
C LEU A 103 -10.11 -5.74 -1.62
N GLY A 104 -9.15 -6.54 -2.06
CA GLY A 104 -7.86 -6.05 -2.58
C GLY A 104 -7.99 -5.15 -3.80
N LEU A 105 -8.84 -5.51 -4.76
CA LEU A 105 -9.00 -4.71 -5.99
C LEU A 105 -9.68 -3.36 -5.73
N PRO A 106 -10.85 -3.26 -5.10
CA PRO A 106 -11.46 -1.97 -4.80
C PRO A 106 -10.58 -1.10 -3.90
N TYR A 107 -9.91 -1.68 -2.89
CA TYR A 107 -8.97 -1.00 -2.04
C TYR A 107 -7.81 -0.36 -2.84
N LEU A 108 -7.18 -1.13 -3.73
CA LEU A 108 -6.11 -0.63 -4.58
C LEU A 108 -6.59 0.49 -5.51
N LEU A 109 -7.73 0.31 -6.17
CA LEU A 109 -8.25 1.30 -7.11
C LEU A 109 -8.53 2.64 -6.42
N GLU A 110 -9.15 2.66 -5.25
CA GLU A 110 -9.38 3.89 -4.49
C GLU A 110 -8.06 4.54 -4.04
N GLY A 111 -7.06 3.74 -3.64
CA GLY A 111 -5.73 4.25 -3.33
C GLY A 111 -5.03 4.89 -4.53
N LEU A 112 -5.20 4.32 -5.73
CA LEU A 112 -4.67 4.90 -6.98
C LEU A 112 -5.36 6.23 -7.32
N GLU A 113 -6.68 6.36 -7.10
CA GLU A 113 -7.39 7.63 -7.29
C GLU A 113 -6.87 8.71 -6.32
N LEU A 114 -6.66 8.35 -5.05
CA LEU A 114 -6.04 9.25 -4.10
C LEU A 114 -4.65 9.70 -4.54
N ALA A 115 -3.81 8.77 -5.01
CA ALA A 115 -2.46 9.07 -5.49
C ALA A 115 -2.49 9.94 -6.75
N ARG A 116 -3.43 9.69 -7.67
CA ARG A 116 -3.63 10.51 -8.87
C ARG A 116 -4.00 11.94 -8.52
N ALA A 117 -4.97 12.11 -7.62
CA ALA A 117 -5.42 13.43 -7.18
C ALA A 117 -4.33 14.23 -6.45
N ARG A 118 -3.42 13.53 -5.74
CA ARG A 118 -2.37 14.17 -4.94
C ARG A 118 -1.13 14.53 -5.74
N TYR A 119 -0.67 13.65 -6.61
CA TYR A 119 0.65 13.75 -7.26
C TYR A 119 0.59 13.96 -8.76
N HIS A 120 -0.57 13.75 -9.41
CA HIS A 120 -0.72 13.81 -10.86
C HIS A 120 0.37 13.04 -11.61
N PRO A 121 0.64 11.77 -11.25
CA PRO A 121 1.74 11.02 -11.84
C PRO A 121 1.47 10.66 -13.30
N GLN A 122 2.51 10.35 -14.03
CA GLN A 122 2.42 9.76 -15.38
C GLN A 122 2.24 8.24 -15.30
N THR A 123 2.86 7.62 -14.28
CA THR A 123 2.83 6.18 -14.06
C THR A 123 2.67 5.84 -12.58
N PHE A 124 2.08 4.67 -12.35
CA PHE A 124 2.14 3.99 -11.07
C PHE A 124 3.05 2.77 -11.19
N SER A 125 3.85 2.52 -10.17
CA SER A 125 4.65 1.31 -10.02
C SER A 125 4.40 0.65 -8.67
N LEU A 126 4.70 -0.63 -8.59
CA LEU A 126 4.75 -1.40 -7.34
C LEU A 126 5.71 -2.57 -7.50
N THR A 127 6.15 -3.11 -6.38
CA THR A 127 7.02 -4.28 -6.34
C THR A 127 6.33 -5.40 -5.58
N VAL A 128 6.40 -6.63 -6.11
CA VAL A 128 5.75 -7.80 -5.53
C VAL A 128 6.62 -9.04 -5.68
N ALA A 129 6.74 -9.84 -4.62
CA ALA A 129 7.41 -11.14 -4.71
C ALA A 129 6.63 -12.10 -5.61
N THR A 130 7.34 -12.88 -6.40
CA THR A 130 6.75 -13.75 -7.43
C THR A 130 5.86 -14.86 -6.85
N PHE A 131 6.07 -15.25 -5.61
CA PHE A 131 5.20 -16.22 -4.92
C PHE A 131 3.84 -15.63 -4.52
N ASN A 132 3.70 -14.29 -4.46
CA ASN A 132 2.48 -13.64 -4.03
C ASN A 132 1.44 -13.54 -5.15
N GLN A 133 0.96 -14.70 -5.60
CA GLN A 133 0.02 -14.82 -6.72
C GLN A 133 -1.30 -14.07 -6.47
N ARG A 134 -1.73 -13.96 -5.21
CA ARG A 134 -2.94 -13.19 -4.85
C ARG A 134 -2.79 -11.72 -5.18
N ALA A 135 -1.68 -11.11 -4.78
CA ALA A 135 -1.41 -9.71 -5.07
C ALA A 135 -1.20 -9.48 -6.57
N ILE A 136 -0.44 -10.34 -7.24
CA ILE A 136 -0.21 -10.28 -8.70
C ILE A 136 -1.54 -10.30 -9.45
N THR A 137 -2.47 -11.18 -9.06
CA THR A 137 -3.82 -11.23 -9.66
C THR A 137 -4.57 -9.90 -9.48
N VAL A 138 -4.54 -9.32 -8.29
CA VAL A 138 -5.17 -8.02 -8.01
C VAL A 138 -4.54 -6.92 -8.85
N TYR A 139 -3.21 -6.87 -8.91
CA TYR A 139 -2.48 -5.85 -9.66
C TYR A 139 -2.72 -5.95 -11.16
N THR A 140 -2.72 -7.16 -11.71
CA THR A 140 -3.05 -7.39 -13.12
C THR A 140 -4.47 -6.94 -13.45
N ARG A 141 -5.44 -7.24 -12.59
CA ARG A 141 -6.83 -6.77 -12.74
C ARG A 141 -6.96 -5.24 -12.64
N ALA A 142 -6.08 -4.60 -11.87
CA ALA A 142 -5.99 -3.15 -11.80
C ALA A 142 -5.23 -2.52 -12.98
N GLY A 143 -4.79 -3.32 -13.96
CA GLY A 143 -4.12 -2.85 -15.17
C GLY A 143 -2.60 -2.71 -15.06
N PHE A 144 -1.98 -3.24 -14.01
CA PHE A 144 -0.53 -3.30 -13.92
C PHE A 144 0.02 -4.41 -14.81
N ILE A 145 1.12 -4.11 -15.48
CA ILE A 145 1.83 -5.03 -16.38
C ILE A 145 3.12 -5.47 -15.69
N PRO A 146 3.42 -6.78 -15.65
CA PRO A 146 4.68 -7.31 -15.14
C PRO A 146 5.89 -6.73 -15.88
N GLY A 147 6.93 -6.42 -15.13
CA GLY A 147 8.19 -5.91 -15.62
C GLY A 147 9.39 -6.78 -15.18
N PRO A 148 10.57 -6.20 -15.07
CA PRO A 148 11.79 -6.94 -14.75
C PRO A 148 11.74 -7.64 -13.40
N LEU A 149 12.35 -8.82 -13.35
CA LEU A 149 12.60 -9.56 -12.11
C LEU A 149 13.90 -9.09 -11.45
N LYS A 150 13.91 -9.10 -10.13
CA LYS A 150 15.11 -8.95 -9.30
C LYS A 150 15.12 -10.04 -8.24
N SER A 151 16.29 -10.63 -8.02
CA SER A 151 16.46 -11.58 -6.93
C SER A 151 16.97 -10.87 -5.69
N PHE A 152 16.49 -11.29 -4.52
CA PHE A 152 16.95 -10.79 -3.23
C PHE A 152 16.98 -11.91 -2.19
N THR A 153 17.65 -11.66 -1.07
CA THR A 153 17.73 -12.61 0.04
C THR A 153 17.04 -12.03 1.27
N TYR A 154 16.14 -12.80 1.85
CA TYR A 154 15.46 -12.46 3.09
C TYR A 154 15.57 -13.63 4.07
N GLN A 155 16.12 -13.38 5.26
CA GLN A 155 16.34 -14.40 6.30
C GLN A 155 17.04 -15.67 5.77
N GLY A 156 18.08 -15.50 4.92
CA GLY A 156 18.86 -16.59 4.35
C GLY A 156 18.18 -17.37 3.22
N LYS A 157 16.98 -17.00 2.80
CA LYS A 157 16.28 -17.58 1.64
C LYS A 157 16.31 -16.63 0.46
N HIS A 158 16.44 -17.21 -0.75
CA HIS A 158 16.39 -16.45 -2.00
C HIS A 158 14.94 -16.33 -2.49
N TYR A 159 14.58 -15.14 -2.92
CA TYR A 159 13.28 -14.79 -3.48
C TYR A 159 13.47 -13.96 -4.74
N ASP A 160 12.50 -14.04 -5.63
CA ASP A 160 12.38 -13.14 -6.77
C ASP A 160 11.20 -12.19 -6.55
N GLU A 161 11.41 -10.94 -6.92
CA GLU A 161 10.38 -9.91 -6.98
C GLU A 161 10.29 -9.32 -8.38
N MET A 162 9.12 -8.84 -8.74
CA MET A 162 8.91 -8.12 -9.98
C MET A 162 8.40 -6.71 -9.69
N THR A 163 8.86 -5.76 -10.50
CA THR A 163 8.24 -4.45 -10.57
C THR A 163 7.11 -4.51 -11.59
N MET A 164 5.91 -4.11 -11.20
CA MET A 164 4.79 -3.98 -12.12
C MET A 164 4.45 -2.51 -12.31
N ARG A 165 4.00 -2.12 -13.50
CA ARG A 165 3.71 -0.72 -13.87
C ARG A 165 2.40 -0.59 -14.62
N ARG A 166 1.78 0.58 -14.48
CA ARG A 166 0.64 1.00 -15.31
C ARG A 166 0.67 2.51 -15.55
N PRO A 167 0.12 3.01 -16.67
CA PRO A 167 -0.19 4.44 -16.82
C PRO A 167 -1.14 4.92 -15.71
N ALA A 168 -0.99 6.18 -15.29
CA ALA A 168 -1.82 6.77 -14.27
C ALA A 168 -3.19 7.22 -14.80
#